data_456089b84d081abe9609064ae6870211
#
_entry.id   456089b84d081abe9609064ae6870211
#
_cell.length_a   1.000
_cell.length_b   1.000
_cell.length_c   1.000
_cell.angle_alpha   90.00
_cell.angle_beta   90.00
_cell.angle_gamma   90.00
#
_symmetry.space_group_name_H-M   'P 1'
#
loop_
_entity.id
_entity.type
_entity.pdbx_description
1 polymer ?
#
loop_
_entity_poly.entity_id
_entity_poly.type
_entity_poly.pdbx_seq_one_letter_code
_entity_poly.pdbx_strand_id
1 'polypeptide(L)'
;ARGPGRGAATRRPGAARVRVDLPPLPGPRAPRHAVIVDDIAASGATIAATARALRRAGVLRVSVVVVHALFAPGALARIGRAGVTRVVSCDTVVHPSNAIRVAPLVARALAGSSGEG
;
A
#
# COMPACT_ATOMS: atom_id res chain seq x y z
N ALA A 1 -3.20 8.70 -1.03
CA ALA A 1 -4.48 8.54 -1.68
C ALA A 1 -5.17 9.85 -1.84
N ARG A 2 -5.83 10.00 -2.76
CA ARG A 2 -6.36 11.06 -3.06
C ARG A 2 -7.65 10.92 -3.53
N GLY A 3 -8.49 11.74 -3.42
CA GLY A 3 -9.84 11.72 -3.81
C GLY A 3 -10.62 10.58 -3.18
N PRO A 4 -11.77 10.19 -3.72
CA PRO A 4 -12.50 9.05 -3.22
C PRO A 4 -11.65 7.78 -3.36
N GLY A 5 -11.57 7.01 -2.31
CA GLY A 5 -10.86 5.75 -2.33
C GLY A 5 -11.49 4.78 -3.32
N ARG A 6 -10.67 4.10 -4.09
CA ARG A 6 -11.11 3.06 -4.99
C ARG A 6 -10.50 1.75 -4.54
N GLY A 7 -11.35 0.79 -4.25
CA GLY A 7 -10.89 -0.54 -3.89
C GLY A 7 -10.48 -1.35 -5.10
N ALA A 8 -9.49 -2.19 -4.93
CA ALA A 8 -9.09 -3.17 -5.92
C ALA A 8 -9.35 -4.56 -5.37
N ALA A 9 -9.94 -5.42 -6.16
CA ALA A 9 -10.16 -6.80 -5.77
C ALA A 9 -8.93 -7.64 -6.11
N THR A 10 -8.55 -8.53 -5.21
CA THR A 10 -7.46 -9.47 -5.43
C THR A 10 -7.98 -10.89 -5.44
N ARG A 11 -7.39 -11.72 -6.27
CA ARG A 11 -7.72 -13.14 -6.35
C ARG A 11 -6.45 -13.95 -6.30
N ARG A 12 -6.52 -15.09 -5.66
CA ARG A 12 -5.42 -16.04 -5.60
C ARG A 12 -5.86 -17.41 -6.15
N PRO A 13 -5.99 -17.55 -7.46
CA PRO A 13 -6.31 -18.84 -8.03
C PRO A 13 -5.07 -19.74 -7.91
N GLY A 14 -5.11 -20.70 -7.02
CA GLY A 14 -3.94 -21.50 -6.72
C GLY A 14 -2.93 -20.73 -5.86
N ALA A 15 -1.80 -21.36 -5.57
CA ALA A 15 -0.84 -20.83 -4.60
C ALA A 15 0.10 -19.77 -5.16
N ALA A 16 0.32 -19.72 -6.47
CA ALA A 16 1.42 -18.96 -7.04
C ALA A 16 1.03 -17.68 -7.75
N ARG A 17 -0.22 -17.47 -8.07
CA ARG A 17 -0.64 -16.32 -8.87
C ARG A 17 -1.60 -15.45 -8.12
N VAL A 18 -1.36 -14.14 -8.23
CA VAL A 18 -2.25 -13.11 -7.71
C VAL A 18 -2.80 -12.34 -8.89
N ARG A 19 -4.10 -12.27 -8.98
CA ARG A 19 -4.78 -11.41 -9.96
C ARG A 19 -5.36 -10.22 -9.24
N VAL A 20 -5.26 -9.08 -9.89
CA VAL A 20 -5.82 -7.84 -9.38
C VAL A 20 -6.76 -7.27 -10.42
N ASP A 21 -8.01 -7.08 -10.04
CA ASP A 21 -9.00 -6.42 -10.87
C ASP A 21 -9.16 -5.00 -10.37
N LEU A 22 -8.71 -4.04 -11.17
CA LEU A 22 -8.85 -2.63 -10.82
C LEU A 22 -10.23 -2.11 -11.19
N PRO A 23 -10.85 -1.27 -10.35
CA PRO A 23 -12.03 -0.53 -10.76
C PRO A 23 -11.62 0.51 -11.82
N PRO A 24 -12.60 1.08 -12.55
CA PRO A 24 -12.30 2.18 -13.45
C PRO A 24 -11.61 3.31 -12.69
N LEU A 25 -10.53 3.84 -13.28
CA LEU A 25 -9.81 4.95 -12.68
C LEU A 25 -10.56 6.26 -12.94
N PRO A 26 -10.46 7.24 -12.03
CA PRO A 26 -11.19 8.49 -12.17
C PRO A 26 -10.65 9.34 -13.33
N GLY A 27 -11.56 10.04 -14.01
CA GLY A 27 -11.24 10.97 -15.06
C GLY A 27 -10.94 10.33 -16.41
N PRO A 28 -10.73 11.15 -17.43
CA PRO A 28 -10.45 10.68 -18.79
C PRO A 28 -9.03 10.15 -18.96
N ARG A 29 -8.16 10.44 -18.02
CA ARG A 29 -6.77 9.97 -18.01
C ARG A 29 -6.48 9.28 -16.70
N ALA A 30 -5.55 8.32 -16.73
CA ALA A 30 -5.07 7.67 -15.52
C ALA A 30 -4.45 8.70 -14.57
N PRO A 31 -4.58 8.52 -13.25
CA PRO A 31 -3.90 9.37 -12.28
C PRO A 31 -2.39 9.33 -12.48
N ARG A 32 -1.73 10.44 -12.20
CA ARG A 32 -0.27 10.49 -12.26
C ARG A 32 0.38 9.69 -11.15
N HIS A 33 -0.24 9.68 -9.99
CA HIS A 33 0.31 9.04 -8.81
C HIS A 33 -0.78 8.23 -8.11
N ALA A 34 -0.47 7.00 -7.82
CA ALA A 34 -1.32 6.12 -7.03
C ALA A 34 -0.57 5.68 -5.78
N VAL A 35 -1.28 5.53 -4.69
CA VAL A 35 -0.74 5.03 -3.43
C VAL A 35 -1.48 3.74 -3.07
N ILE A 36 -0.72 2.68 -2.91
CA ILE A 36 -1.24 1.40 -2.42
C ILE A 36 -1.09 1.41 -0.90
N VAL A 37 -2.18 1.14 -0.21
CA VAL A 37 -2.18 1.05 1.25
C VAL A 37 -2.49 -0.39 1.63
N ASP A 38 -1.64 -0.97 2.46
CA ASP A 38 -1.81 -2.35 2.93
C ASP A 38 -1.44 -2.41 4.42
N ASP A 39 -2.04 -3.34 5.14
CA ASP A 39 -1.72 -3.52 6.56
C ASP A 39 -0.44 -4.33 6.73
N ILE A 40 -0.29 -5.46 6.05
CA ILE A 40 0.90 -6.32 6.12
C ILE A 40 1.28 -6.73 4.69
N ALA A 41 2.53 -6.49 4.34
CA ALA A 41 3.03 -6.74 2.99
C ALA A 41 4.02 -7.91 2.95
N ALA A 42 3.71 -9.01 3.60
CA ALA A 42 4.67 -10.08 3.85
C ALA A 42 5.49 -10.50 2.61
N SER A 43 4.86 -11.11 1.62
CA SER A 43 5.59 -11.55 0.41
C SER A 43 5.76 -10.47 -0.64
N GLY A 44 4.94 -9.43 -0.58
CA GLY A 44 4.90 -8.39 -1.59
C GLY A 44 4.18 -8.77 -2.87
N ALA A 45 3.65 -9.98 -2.96
CA ALA A 45 3.04 -10.47 -4.21
C ALA A 45 1.80 -9.68 -4.61
N THR A 46 0.91 -9.39 -3.65
CA THR A 46 -0.30 -8.62 -3.91
C THR A 46 0.04 -7.18 -4.28
N ILE A 47 0.96 -6.57 -3.56
CA ILE A 47 1.41 -5.20 -3.85
C ILE A 47 2.04 -5.14 -5.23
N ALA A 48 2.90 -6.09 -5.57
CA ALA A 48 3.54 -6.14 -6.88
C ALA A 48 2.51 -6.30 -8.00
N ALA A 49 1.54 -7.19 -7.83
CA ALA A 49 0.49 -7.39 -8.83
C ALA A 49 -0.38 -6.13 -9.01
N THR A 50 -0.72 -5.47 -7.91
CA THR A 50 -1.49 -4.22 -7.95
C THR A 50 -0.69 -3.12 -8.63
N ALA A 51 0.59 -2.98 -8.31
CA ALA A 51 1.45 -1.99 -8.94
C ALA A 51 1.57 -2.21 -10.44
N ARG A 52 1.75 -3.45 -10.88
CA ARG A 52 1.79 -3.76 -12.32
C ARG A 52 0.48 -3.41 -13.01
N ALA A 53 -0.66 -3.73 -12.39
CA ALA A 53 -1.97 -3.41 -12.94
C ALA A 53 -2.15 -1.90 -13.07
N LEU A 54 -1.75 -1.12 -12.07
CA LEU A 54 -1.82 0.34 -12.11
C LEU A 54 -0.92 0.90 -13.21
N ARG A 55 0.29 0.39 -13.35
CA ARG A 55 1.21 0.82 -14.39
C ARG A 55 0.65 0.51 -15.78
N ARG A 56 0.07 -0.66 -15.98
CA ARG A 56 -0.58 -1.01 -17.26
C ARG A 56 -1.78 -0.11 -17.55
N ALA A 57 -2.45 0.36 -16.52
CA ALA A 57 -3.57 1.30 -16.68
C ALA A 57 -3.12 2.74 -16.94
N GLY A 58 -1.81 2.99 -16.98
CA GLY A 58 -1.26 4.31 -17.33
C GLY A 58 -0.82 5.16 -16.15
N VAL A 59 -0.87 4.64 -14.93
CA VAL A 59 -0.38 5.39 -13.75
C VAL A 59 1.13 5.55 -13.85
N LEU A 60 1.62 6.78 -13.70
CA LEU A 60 3.03 7.09 -13.89
C LEU A 60 3.88 6.76 -12.67
N ARG A 61 3.34 6.94 -11.48
CA ARG A 61 4.07 6.73 -10.24
C ARG A 61 3.23 5.96 -9.25
N VAL A 62 3.81 4.94 -8.66
CA VAL A 62 3.15 4.13 -7.64
C VAL A 62 4.00 4.14 -6.38
N SER A 63 3.38 4.51 -5.27
CA SER A 63 3.98 4.44 -3.94
C SER A 63 3.20 3.46 -3.08
N VAL A 64 3.83 2.97 -2.03
CA VAL A 64 3.21 2.00 -1.12
C VAL A 64 3.32 2.51 0.30
N VAL A 65 2.24 2.42 1.04
CA VAL A 65 2.20 2.66 2.48
C VAL A 65 1.78 1.37 3.16
N VAL A 66 2.58 0.88 4.07
CA VAL A 66 2.32 -0.34 4.82
C VAL A 66 2.24 -0.01 6.30
N VAL A 67 1.24 -0.53 6.99
CA VAL A 67 1.10 -0.30 8.43
C VAL A 67 2.16 -1.09 9.20
N HIS A 68 2.34 -2.37 8.87
CA HIS A 68 3.30 -3.24 9.54
C HIS A 68 4.35 -3.73 8.56
N ALA A 69 5.59 -3.28 8.73
CA ALA A 69 6.69 -3.60 7.83
C ALA A 69 7.26 -5.00 8.10
N LEU A 70 6.47 -6.02 7.83
CA LEU A 70 6.83 -7.42 8.03
C LEU A 70 7.19 -8.07 6.68
N PHE A 71 8.16 -7.50 5.99
CA PHE A 71 8.56 -7.97 4.67
C PHE A 71 9.36 -9.26 4.75
N ALA A 72 8.92 -10.27 4.00
CA ALA A 72 9.71 -11.48 3.81
C ALA A 72 10.95 -11.20 2.96
N PRO A 73 11.98 -12.03 3.03
CA PRO A 73 13.15 -11.88 2.16
C PRO A 73 12.73 -11.78 0.69
N GLY A 74 13.27 -10.79 0.00
CA GLY A 74 12.95 -10.55 -1.42
C GLY A 74 11.68 -9.78 -1.70
N ALA A 75 10.86 -9.49 -0.69
CA ALA A 75 9.60 -8.76 -0.90
C ALA A 75 9.83 -7.36 -1.47
N LEU A 76 10.75 -6.60 -0.89
CA LEU A 76 11.03 -5.24 -1.37
C LEU A 76 11.59 -5.23 -2.79
N ALA A 77 12.43 -6.20 -3.14
CA ALA A 77 12.94 -6.34 -4.49
C ALA A 77 11.81 -6.64 -5.48
N ARG A 78 10.89 -7.51 -5.10
CA ARG A 78 9.71 -7.83 -5.91
C ARG A 78 8.84 -6.61 -6.15
N ILE A 79 8.57 -5.85 -5.11
CA ILE A 79 7.78 -4.62 -5.16
C ILE A 79 8.47 -3.60 -6.07
N GLY A 80 9.78 -3.42 -5.92
CA GLY A 80 10.55 -2.51 -6.77
C GLY A 80 10.53 -2.89 -8.23
N ARG A 81 10.66 -4.19 -8.54
CA ARG A 81 10.59 -4.66 -9.92
C ARG A 81 9.23 -4.45 -10.55
N ALA A 82 8.19 -4.35 -9.76
CA ALA A 82 6.84 -4.07 -10.25
C ALA A 82 6.60 -2.59 -10.57
N GLY A 83 7.58 -1.73 -10.33
CA GLY A 83 7.50 -0.32 -10.68
C GLY A 83 7.14 0.60 -9.53
N VAL A 84 7.17 0.13 -8.29
CA VAL A 84 6.97 0.98 -7.11
C VAL A 84 8.21 1.82 -6.89
N THR A 85 8.01 3.13 -6.75
CA THR A 85 9.11 4.08 -6.59
C THR A 85 9.41 4.41 -5.14
N ARG A 86 8.44 4.23 -4.24
CA ARG A 86 8.63 4.54 -2.84
C ARG A 86 7.80 3.62 -1.96
N VAL A 87 8.41 3.11 -0.91
CA VAL A 87 7.74 2.32 0.12
C VAL A 87 7.96 3.02 1.46
N VAL A 88 6.87 3.35 2.14
CA VAL A 88 6.93 3.87 3.51
C VAL A 88 6.08 3.00 4.42
N SER A 89 6.42 2.96 5.68
CA SER A 89 5.68 2.18 6.66
C SER A 89 5.48 2.95 7.95
N CYS A 90 4.48 2.53 8.72
CA CYS A 90 4.33 2.97 10.09
C CYS A 90 5.40 2.30 10.95
N ASP A 91 5.70 2.89 12.09
CA ASP A 91 6.76 2.43 12.98
C ASP A 91 6.28 1.40 14.02
N THR A 92 5.23 0.65 13.72
CA THR A 92 4.78 -0.46 14.55
C THR A 92 5.81 -1.59 14.59
N VAL A 93 6.59 -1.71 13.51
CA VAL A 93 7.72 -2.64 13.40
C VAL A 93 8.92 -1.84 12.91
N VAL A 94 10.07 -1.99 13.56
CA VAL A 94 11.27 -1.26 13.15
C VAL A 94 11.75 -1.75 11.79
N HIS A 95 11.86 -0.83 10.85
CA HIS A 95 12.28 -1.14 9.48
C HIS A 95 12.79 0.16 8.82
N PRO A 96 13.77 0.06 7.89
CA PRO A 96 14.28 1.25 7.20
C PRO A 96 13.23 2.07 6.46
N SER A 97 12.10 1.46 6.09
CA SER A 97 11.01 2.18 5.41
C SER A 97 10.16 3.04 6.35
N ASN A 98 10.38 2.98 7.65
CA ASN A 98 9.57 3.74 8.60
C ASN A 98 9.62 5.24 8.31
N ALA A 99 8.46 5.82 8.12
CA ALA A 99 8.28 7.25 7.90
C ALA A 99 7.09 7.81 8.65
N ILE A 100 6.21 6.95 9.15
CA ILE A 100 4.97 7.34 9.84
C ILE A 100 5.07 6.86 11.29
N ARG A 101 5.01 7.80 12.23
CA ARG A 101 5.04 7.49 13.65
C ARG A 101 3.63 7.26 14.14
N VAL A 102 3.40 6.09 14.74
CA VAL A 102 2.06 5.71 15.22
C VAL A 102 1.81 6.24 16.64
N ALA A 103 2.83 6.30 17.49
CA ALA A 103 2.68 6.70 18.87
C ALA A 103 1.93 8.04 19.06
N PRO A 104 2.23 9.10 18.30
CA PRO A 104 1.47 10.35 18.43
C PRO A 104 -0.01 10.20 18.09
N LEU A 105 -0.35 9.35 17.13
CA LEU A 105 -1.74 9.09 16.73
C LEU A 105 -2.49 8.35 17.83
N VAL A 106 -1.86 7.34 18.41
CA VAL A 106 -2.44 6.59 19.53
C VAL A 106 -2.64 7.47 20.75
N ALA A 107 -1.63 8.27 21.08
CA ALA A 107 -1.71 9.19 22.22
C ALA A 107 -2.85 10.19 22.05
N ARG A 108 -3.02 10.72 20.85
CA ARG A 108 -4.10 11.66 20.55
C ARG A 108 -5.46 11.00 20.67
N ALA A 109 -5.61 9.78 20.17
CA ALA A 109 -6.86 9.03 20.26
C ALA A 109 -7.22 8.73 21.72
N LEU A 110 -6.26 8.35 22.54
CA LEU A 110 -6.48 8.09 23.96
C LEU A 110 -6.86 9.35 24.70
N ALA A 111 -6.20 10.48 24.42
CA ALA A 111 -6.53 11.76 25.04
C ALA A 111 -7.96 12.20 24.67
N GLY A 112 -8.35 12.05 23.40
CA GLY A 112 -9.69 12.36 22.97
C GLY A 112 -10.74 11.49 23.63
N SER A 113 -10.46 10.20 23.76
CA SER A 113 -11.35 9.26 24.43
C SER A 113 -11.54 9.61 25.91
N SER A 114 -10.46 9.98 26.58
CA SER A 114 -10.51 10.40 27.99
C SER A 114 -11.31 11.67 28.18
N GLY A 115 -11.23 12.59 27.22
CA GLY A 115 -11.93 13.87 27.28
C GLY A 115 -13.44 13.74 27.13
N GLU A 116 -13.92 12.65 26.58
CA GLU A 116 -15.32 12.41 26.37
C GLU A 116 -16.01 11.73 27.55
N GLY A 117 -15.23 11.25 28.46
CA GLY A 117 -15.71 10.47 29.61
C GLY A 117 -16.60 11.21 30.57
#